data_c0c598d25447c1d3ff621346b740fd8d
#
_entry.id   c0c598d25447c1d3ff621346b740fd8d
#
_cell.length_a   1.000
_cell.length_b   1.000
_cell.length_c   1.000
_cell.angle_alpha   90.00
_cell.angle_beta   90.00
_cell.angle_gamma   90.00
#
_symmetry.space_group_name_H-M   'P 1'
#
loop_
_entity.id
_entity.type
_entity.pdbx_description
1 polymer ?
#
loop_
_entity_poly.entity_id
_entity_poly.type
_entity_poly.pdbx_seq_one_letter_code
_entity_poly.pdbx_strand_id
1 'polypeptide(L)'
;IELACGARPIMAMAPQEMDEVTGICDGLNLNIGTPSEERFEAMRIAARMAAKKNIPIVLDLVGVGVSRFRMDFVMSLLDEVRVDVIKGNLSEVKAVMEHGRCDGGVEVTDTADESDAKALACRAALRYGCICVITGETDYVAELCDEADCYDNNESSLMGTDAMSTDATGTGVMDNCVGNAVALDADGYTHNYRVGSITGGHPMMKRVTGTGCMLSGLICAFVAADCDDKYGAVTAALSCMKSAGGLA
;
A
#
# COMPACT_ATOMS: atom_id res chain seq x y z
N ILE A 1 6.88 -14.79 7.21
CA ILE A 1 6.59 -14.75 5.75
C ILE A 1 7.79 -14.20 4.99
N GLU A 2 8.43 -13.13 5.42
CA GLU A 2 9.57 -12.49 4.74
C GLU A 2 10.75 -13.45 4.56
N LEU A 3 11.10 -14.24 5.57
CA LEU A 3 12.14 -15.28 5.48
C LEU A 3 11.82 -16.33 4.40
N ALA A 4 10.55 -16.69 4.24
CA ALA A 4 10.14 -17.65 3.22
C ALA A 4 10.27 -17.09 1.79
N CYS A 5 10.24 -15.76 1.64
CA CYS A 5 10.47 -15.07 0.36
C CYS A 5 11.94 -14.69 0.14
N GLY A 6 12.85 -15.11 1.02
CA GLY A 6 14.29 -14.84 0.91
C GLY A 6 14.76 -13.51 1.53
N ALA A 7 13.84 -12.71 2.08
CA ALA A 7 14.19 -11.49 2.80
C ALA A 7 14.77 -11.78 4.19
N ARG A 8 15.53 -10.84 4.74
CA ARG A 8 16.15 -10.93 6.06
C ARG A 8 15.64 -9.80 6.96
N PRO A 9 14.47 -9.96 7.61
CA PRO A 9 13.89 -8.91 8.43
C PRO A 9 14.72 -8.67 9.69
N ILE A 10 14.89 -7.39 10.03
CA ILE A 10 15.47 -6.93 11.28
C ILE A 10 14.37 -6.18 12.06
N MET A 11 14.15 -6.57 13.31
CA MET A 11 13.22 -5.89 14.21
C MET A 11 14.00 -4.94 15.10
N ALA A 12 13.82 -3.63 14.92
CA ALA A 12 14.46 -2.60 15.71
C ALA A 12 13.40 -1.66 16.30
N MET A 13 13.58 -1.21 17.53
CA MET A 13 12.60 -0.36 18.21
C MET A 13 13.22 0.78 19.00
N ALA A 14 14.49 0.68 19.40
CA ALA A 14 15.14 1.71 20.21
C ALA A 14 15.61 2.87 19.33
N PRO A 15 15.26 4.14 19.65
CA PRO A 15 15.69 5.30 18.86
C PRO A 15 17.21 5.36 18.63
N GLN A 16 17.98 4.87 19.60
CA GLN A 16 19.44 4.92 19.58
C GLN A 16 20.10 4.06 18.52
N GLU A 17 19.41 3.03 18.02
CA GLU A 17 19.96 2.11 16.99
C GLU A 17 19.45 2.40 15.59
N MET A 18 18.43 3.28 15.42
CA MET A 18 17.72 3.45 14.16
C MET A 18 18.59 3.90 13.01
N ASP A 19 19.53 4.80 13.23
CA ASP A 19 20.44 5.28 12.19
C ASP A 19 21.33 4.15 11.66
N GLU A 20 21.86 3.32 12.55
CA GLU A 20 22.76 2.22 12.19
C GLU A 20 21.99 1.10 11.51
N VAL A 21 20.88 0.65 12.13
CA VAL A 21 20.07 -0.47 11.62
C VAL A 21 19.43 -0.11 10.29
N THR A 22 18.77 1.04 10.18
CA THR A 22 18.15 1.47 8.91
C THR A 22 19.21 1.66 7.83
N GLY A 23 20.39 2.15 8.22
CA GLY A 23 21.48 2.41 7.30
C GLY A 23 22.06 1.19 6.57
N ILE A 24 21.77 -0.03 7.01
CA ILE A 24 22.20 -1.30 6.40
C ILE A 24 21.06 -2.09 5.77
N CYS A 25 19.82 -1.56 5.81
CA CYS A 25 18.66 -2.20 5.21
C CYS A 25 18.44 -1.75 3.77
N ASP A 26 17.78 -2.59 2.98
CA ASP A 26 17.39 -2.32 1.60
C ASP A 26 15.94 -1.80 1.50
N GLY A 27 15.16 -1.88 2.58
CA GLY A 27 13.79 -1.39 2.68
C GLY A 27 13.38 -1.11 4.12
N LEU A 28 12.45 -0.17 4.34
CA LEU A 28 11.94 0.20 5.65
C LEU A 28 10.41 0.04 5.69
N ASN A 29 9.92 -0.82 6.59
CA ASN A 29 8.50 -0.96 6.88
C ASN A 29 8.14 -0.26 8.20
N LEU A 30 7.33 0.79 8.13
CA LEU A 30 6.82 1.53 9.28
C LEU A 30 5.39 1.09 9.59
N ASN A 31 5.19 0.32 10.65
CA ASN A 31 3.89 -0.16 11.08
C ASN A 31 3.47 0.50 12.40
N ILE A 32 2.40 1.30 12.38
CA ILE A 32 1.93 2.09 13.52
C ILE A 32 1.00 1.33 14.48
N GLY A 33 0.91 0.01 14.37
CA GLY A 33 -0.09 -0.82 15.07
C GLY A 33 0.02 -0.82 16.60
N THR A 34 1.20 -0.58 17.17
CA THR A 34 1.42 -0.52 18.62
C THR A 34 2.13 0.78 18.98
N PRO A 35 1.42 1.90 19.08
CA PRO A 35 2.01 3.22 19.22
C PRO A 35 2.56 3.47 20.64
N SER A 36 3.71 4.13 20.71
CA SER A 36 4.23 4.82 21.89
C SER A 36 5.09 6.00 21.43
N GLU A 37 5.34 6.97 22.28
CA GLU A 37 6.19 8.11 21.94
C GLU A 37 7.60 7.67 21.51
N GLU A 38 8.18 6.73 22.23
CA GLU A 38 9.51 6.20 21.93
C GLU A 38 9.54 5.49 20.56
N ARG A 39 8.51 4.69 20.24
CA ARG A 39 8.42 4.03 18.94
C ARG A 39 8.22 5.01 17.80
N PHE A 40 7.41 6.04 18.01
CA PHE A 40 7.20 7.07 17.01
C PHE A 40 8.47 7.89 16.78
N GLU A 41 9.24 8.17 17.81
CA GLU A 41 10.56 8.81 17.66
C GLU A 41 11.52 7.90 16.90
N ALA A 42 11.59 6.61 17.22
CA ALA A 42 12.39 5.63 16.49
C ALA A 42 11.99 5.58 14.99
N MET A 43 10.68 5.57 14.70
CA MET A 43 10.18 5.58 13.31
C MET A 43 10.57 6.86 12.55
N ARG A 44 10.56 8.03 13.21
CA ARG A 44 11.01 9.29 12.57
C ARG A 44 12.49 9.24 12.20
N ILE A 45 13.32 8.78 13.14
CA ILE A 45 14.77 8.65 12.91
C ILE A 45 15.01 7.68 11.75
N ALA A 46 14.36 6.50 11.76
CA ALA A 46 14.47 5.52 10.68
C ALA A 46 14.02 6.09 9.33
N ALA A 47 12.88 6.79 9.29
CA ALA A 47 12.36 7.40 8.07
C ALA A 47 13.31 8.47 7.49
N ARG A 48 13.88 9.31 8.32
CA ARG A 48 14.88 10.31 7.91
C ARG A 48 16.14 9.65 7.32
N MET A 49 16.61 8.58 7.96
CA MET A 49 17.77 7.83 7.49
C MET A 49 17.48 7.14 6.16
N ALA A 50 16.30 6.50 6.02
CA ALA A 50 15.86 5.87 4.79
C ALA A 50 15.76 6.90 3.65
N ALA A 51 15.12 8.04 3.88
CA ALA A 51 15.02 9.13 2.91
C ALA A 51 16.40 9.65 2.47
N LYS A 52 17.33 9.81 3.41
CA LYS A 52 18.71 10.27 3.13
C LYS A 52 19.46 9.26 2.25
N LYS A 53 19.17 7.97 2.37
CA LYS A 53 19.85 6.89 1.63
C LYS A 53 19.06 6.39 0.42
N ASN A 54 17.90 6.97 0.11
CA ASN A 54 16.98 6.51 -0.93
C ASN A 54 16.54 5.05 -0.71
N ILE A 55 16.41 4.63 0.55
CA ILE A 55 15.83 3.33 0.92
C ILE A 55 14.32 3.46 0.83
N PRO A 56 13.61 2.56 0.11
CA PRO A 56 12.16 2.64 -0.02
C PRO A 56 11.46 2.46 1.32
N ILE A 57 10.41 3.26 1.52
CA ILE A 57 9.62 3.31 2.76
C ILE A 57 8.19 2.84 2.49
N VAL A 58 7.75 1.82 3.21
CA VAL A 58 6.36 1.36 3.25
C VAL A 58 5.73 1.78 4.57
N LEU A 59 4.63 2.54 4.52
CA LEU A 59 3.87 2.98 5.70
C LEU A 59 2.56 2.21 5.82
N ASP A 60 2.41 1.45 6.90
CA ASP A 60 1.19 0.70 7.24
C ASP A 60 0.35 1.47 8.26
N LEU A 61 -0.84 1.92 7.82
CA LEU A 61 -1.74 2.82 8.54
C LEU A 61 -2.54 2.16 9.66
N VAL A 62 -2.12 1.02 10.19
CA VAL A 62 -2.86 0.20 11.15
C VAL A 62 -3.54 1.02 12.24
N GLY A 63 -4.88 1.11 12.17
CA GLY A 63 -5.69 1.78 13.17
C GLY A 63 -5.47 3.29 13.26
N VAL A 64 -5.03 3.96 12.19
CA VAL A 64 -4.75 5.41 12.18
C VAL A 64 -5.97 6.23 12.62
N GLY A 65 -7.18 5.83 12.24
CA GLY A 65 -8.43 6.52 12.60
C GLY A 65 -8.89 6.31 14.06
N VAL A 66 -8.24 5.38 14.80
CA VAL A 66 -8.69 5.03 16.17
C VAL A 66 -8.32 6.12 17.19
N SER A 67 -7.24 6.87 16.98
CA SER A 67 -6.81 7.91 17.92
C SER A 67 -6.08 9.07 17.24
N ARG A 68 -6.24 10.27 17.81
CA ARG A 68 -5.49 11.45 17.37
C ARG A 68 -3.98 11.23 17.44
N PHE A 69 -3.49 10.55 18.45
CA PHE A 69 -2.07 10.26 18.63
C PHE A 69 -1.44 9.55 17.42
N ARG A 70 -2.16 8.57 16.83
CA ARG A 70 -1.70 7.89 15.60
C ARG A 70 -1.83 8.81 14.39
N MET A 71 -2.94 9.51 14.27
CA MET A 71 -3.21 10.41 13.16
C MET A 71 -2.17 11.54 13.11
N ASP A 72 -1.94 12.23 14.23
CA ASP A 72 -0.99 13.33 14.32
C ASP A 72 0.43 12.86 13.95
N PHE A 73 0.81 11.66 14.37
CA PHE A 73 2.09 11.07 13.98
C PHE A 73 2.18 10.83 12.48
N VAL A 74 1.18 10.17 11.88
CA VAL A 74 1.16 9.86 10.43
C VAL A 74 1.19 11.14 9.61
N MET A 75 0.36 12.13 9.93
CA MET A 75 0.33 13.39 9.21
C MET A 75 1.68 14.11 9.29
N SER A 76 2.25 14.21 10.49
CA SER A 76 3.56 14.81 10.70
C SER A 76 4.68 14.05 9.97
N LEU A 77 4.62 12.72 9.88
CA LEU A 77 5.59 11.91 9.16
C LEU A 77 5.51 12.14 7.65
N LEU A 78 4.29 12.20 7.09
CA LEU A 78 4.05 12.43 5.67
C LEU A 78 4.43 13.85 5.22
N ASP A 79 4.36 14.82 6.14
CA ASP A 79 4.86 16.19 5.90
C ASP A 79 6.40 16.26 5.93
N GLU A 80 7.05 15.35 6.63
CA GLU A 80 8.50 15.37 6.86
C GLU A 80 9.28 14.55 5.84
N VAL A 81 8.78 13.37 5.46
CA VAL A 81 9.45 12.46 4.53
C VAL A 81 8.52 11.95 3.46
N ARG A 82 9.05 11.77 2.25
CA ARG A 82 8.32 11.06 1.20
C ARG A 82 8.36 9.57 1.48
N VAL A 83 7.19 8.93 1.49
CA VAL A 83 7.05 7.46 1.53
C VAL A 83 6.82 6.93 0.12
N ASP A 84 7.23 5.70 -0.16
CA ASP A 84 7.06 5.10 -1.49
C ASP A 84 5.72 4.37 -1.59
N VAL A 85 5.27 3.75 -0.50
CA VAL A 85 3.99 3.03 -0.44
C VAL A 85 3.25 3.38 0.83
N ILE A 86 1.99 3.78 0.69
CA ILE A 86 1.02 3.86 1.79
C ILE A 86 0.06 2.67 1.66
N LYS A 87 -0.09 1.89 2.73
CA LYS A 87 -1.00 0.74 2.78
C LYS A 87 -1.94 0.85 3.98
N GLY A 88 -3.20 0.62 3.74
CA GLY A 88 -4.23 0.55 4.76
C GLY A 88 -5.49 -0.14 4.25
N ASN A 89 -6.48 -0.38 5.12
CA ASN A 89 -7.82 -0.70 4.67
C ASN A 89 -8.56 0.57 4.22
N LEU A 90 -9.75 0.41 3.66
CA LEU A 90 -10.53 1.54 3.13
C LEU A 90 -10.77 2.63 4.19
N SER A 91 -11.14 2.24 5.42
CA SER A 91 -11.41 3.19 6.49
C SER A 91 -10.16 3.94 6.98
N GLU A 92 -9.01 3.26 7.01
CA GLU A 92 -7.72 3.85 7.39
C GLU A 92 -7.25 4.89 6.35
N VAL A 93 -7.28 4.54 5.06
CA VAL A 93 -6.90 5.48 4.00
C VAL A 93 -7.89 6.66 3.94
N LYS A 94 -9.20 6.40 4.09
CA LYS A 94 -10.22 7.44 4.15
C LYS A 94 -9.97 8.41 5.30
N ALA A 95 -9.66 7.91 6.51
CA ALA A 95 -9.36 8.74 7.67
C ALA A 95 -8.18 9.69 7.44
N VAL A 96 -7.10 9.22 6.81
CA VAL A 96 -5.92 10.05 6.47
C VAL A 96 -6.28 11.09 5.40
N MET A 97 -7.06 10.72 4.40
CA MET A 97 -7.49 11.63 3.33
C MET A 97 -8.44 12.73 3.81
N GLU A 98 -9.27 12.45 4.79
CA GLU A 98 -10.25 13.40 5.36
C GLU A 98 -9.65 14.30 6.45
N HIS A 99 -8.58 13.88 7.12
CA HIS A 99 -7.98 14.64 8.23
C HIS A 99 -7.53 16.06 7.84
N GLY A 100 -7.24 16.34 6.61
CA GLY A 100 -6.89 17.68 6.14
C GLY A 100 -8.08 18.57 5.76
N ARG A 101 -9.32 18.12 5.92
CA ARG A 101 -10.54 18.84 5.52
C ARG A 101 -11.38 19.37 6.69
N CYS A 102 -10.91 19.28 7.92
CA CYS A 102 -11.51 19.83 9.16
C CYS A 102 -12.98 20.20 9.17
N ASP A 103 -13.66 19.72 10.18
CA ASP A 103 -14.90 20.08 10.83
C ASP A 103 -16.03 19.05 10.67
N GLY A 104 -15.90 17.99 11.43
CA GLY A 104 -17.01 17.09 11.64
C GLY A 104 -16.57 15.64 11.84
N GLY A 105 -16.95 15.08 12.95
CA GLY A 105 -16.61 13.69 13.32
C GLY A 105 -16.91 12.70 12.20
N VAL A 106 -15.92 11.88 11.89
CA VAL A 106 -16.04 10.84 10.89
C VAL A 106 -16.81 9.67 11.47
N GLU A 107 -18.10 9.54 11.11
CA GLU A 107 -18.77 8.25 11.22
C GLU A 107 -18.20 7.34 10.12
N VAL A 108 -17.45 6.32 10.55
CA VAL A 108 -16.97 5.27 9.68
C VAL A 108 -18.15 4.38 9.32
N THR A 109 -18.75 4.60 8.14
CA THR A 109 -19.75 3.70 7.59
C THR A 109 -19.04 2.65 6.73
N ASP A 110 -19.15 1.38 7.12
CA ASP A 110 -18.57 0.19 6.44
C ASP A 110 -19.22 -0.13 5.06
N THR A 111 -19.97 0.79 4.47
CA THR A 111 -20.74 0.58 3.23
C THR A 111 -20.17 1.32 2.02
N ALA A 112 -18.85 1.49 1.93
CA ALA A 112 -18.25 2.08 0.74
C ALA A 112 -18.17 1.04 -0.38
N ASP A 113 -18.69 1.42 -1.55
CA ASP A 113 -18.70 0.61 -2.76
C ASP A 113 -17.25 0.39 -3.29
N GLU A 114 -17.02 -0.69 -4.05
CA GLU A 114 -15.72 -1.00 -4.66
C GLU A 114 -15.19 0.14 -5.57
N SER A 115 -16.09 0.86 -6.24
CA SER A 115 -15.77 2.05 -7.03
C SER A 115 -15.13 3.17 -6.18
N ASP A 116 -15.56 3.31 -4.93
CA ASP A 116 -15.05 4.32 -3.99
C ASP A 116 -13.62 3.99 -3.55
N ALA A 117 -13.29 2.70 -3.36
CA ALA A 117 -11.96 2.28 -2.96
C ALA A 117 -10.91 2.57 -4.05
N LYS A 118 -11.24 2.27 -5.31
CA LYS A 118 -10.38 2.55 -6.46
C LYS A 118 -10.13 4.06 -6.61
N ALA A 119 -11.19 4.86 -6.57
CA ALA A 119 -11.09 6.32 -6.67
C ALA A 119 -10.32 6.93 -5.49
N LEU A 120 -10.50 6.37 -4.28
CA LEU A 120 -9.76 6.81 -3.09
C LEU A 120 -8.28 6.50 -3.21
N ALA A 121 -7.90 5.31 -3.73
CA ALA A 121 -6.52 4.93 -3.95
C ALA A 121 -5.82 5.91 -4.91
N CYS A 122 -6.47 6.27 -6.03
CA CYS A 122 -5.95 7.26 -6.98
C CYS A 122 -5.74 8.64 -6.32
N ARG A 123 -6.74 9.11 -5.56
CA ARG A 123 -6.63 10.41 -4.87
C ARG A 123 -5.53 10.42 -3.81
N ALA A 124 -5.34 9.30 -3.10
CA ALA A 124 -4.27 9.19 -2.11
C ALA A 124 -2.89 9.14 -2.78
N ALA A 125 -2.77 8.39 -3.89
CA ALA A 125 -1.54 8.35 -4.69
C ALA A 125 -1.15 9.75 -5.20
N LEU A 126 -2.11 10.53 -5.71
CA LEU A 126 -1.88 11.91 -6.15
C LEU A 126 -1.44 12.81 -4.99
N ARG A 127 -2.20 12.77 -3.87
CA ARG A 127 -1.97 13.68 -2.73
C ARG A 127 -0.60 13.50 -2.10
N TYR A 128 -0.14 12.25 -1.98
CA TYR A 128 1.10 11.92 -1.28
C TYR A 128 2.27 11.59 -2.21
N GLY A 129 2.04 11.55 -3.53
CA GLY A 129 3.06 11.24 -4.53
C GLY A 129 3.69 9.87 -4.35
N CYS A 130 2.89 8.86 -3.97
CA CYS A 130 3.32 7.50 -3.65
C CYS A 130 2.36 6.45 -4.21
N ILE A 131 2.74 5.18 -4.14
CA ILE A 131 1.82 4.09 -4.41
C ILE A 131 0.84 3.97 -3.23
N CYS A 132 -0.46 3.94 -3.51
CA CYS A 132 -1.48 3.69 -2.51
C CYS A 132 -2.06 2.29 -2.65
N VAL A 133 -2.08 1.54 -1.54
CA VAL A 133 -2.67 0.20 -1.44
C VAL A 133 -3.84 0.23 -0.48
N ILE A 134 -5.03 -0.09 -0.98
CA ILE A 134 -6.24 -0.29 -0.17
C ILE A 134 -6.54 -1.78 -0.11
N THR A 135 -6.40 -2.37 1.09
CA THR A 135 -6.64 -3.80 1.30
C THR A 135 -8.09 -4.09 1.66
N GLY A 136 -8.62 -5.19 1.10
CA GLY A 136 -9.99 -5.62 1.31
C GLY A 136 -10.25 -7.05 0.86
N GLU A 137 -11.46 -7.34 0.45
CA GLU A 137 -11.79 -8.56 -0.27
C GLU A 137 -11.11 -8.52 -1.65
N THR A 138 -11.25 -7.41 -2.35
CA THR A 138 -10.41 -6.99 -3.46
C THR A 138 -9.40 -5.97 -2.95
N ASP A 139 -8.11 -6.15 -3.24
CA ASP A 139 -7.09 -5.16 -2.95
C ASP A 139 -6.94 -4.23 -4.15
N TYR A 140 -6.82 -2.92 -3.92
CA TYR A 140 -6.62 -1.91 -4.95
C TYR A 140 -5.24 -1.28 -4.80
N VAL A 141 -4.55 -1.09 -5.92
CA VAL A 141 -3.25 -0.42 -6.01
C VAL A 141 -3.36 0.71 -7.00
N ALA A 142 -2.91 1.89 -6.64
CA ALA A 142 -2.86 3.03 -7.54
C ALA A 142 -1.50 3.74 -7.45
N GLU A 143 -1.00 4.15 -8.59
CA GLU A 143 0.21 4.96 -8.76
C GLU A 143 -0.08 6.07 -9.75
N LEU A 144 0.49 7.25 -9.54
CA LEU A 144 0.48 8.34 -10.54
C LEU A 144 1.49 8.03 -11.63
N CYS A 145 1.06 8.09 -12.90
CA CYS A 145 1.93 7.88 -14.06
C CYS A 145 2.30 9.21 -14.71
N ASP A 146 3.52 9.34 -15.17
CA ASP A 146 3.90 10.36 -16.13
C ASP A 146 3.28 10.05 -17.51
N GLU A 147 2.98 11.08 -18.31
CA GLU A 147 2.31 10.91 -19.62
C GLU A 147 3.04 9.95 -20.57
N ALA A 148 4.35 9.79 -20.43
CA ALA A 148 5.16 8.91 -21.27
C ALA A 148 4.95 7.42 -20.98
N ASP A 149 4.72 7.04 -19.72
CA ASP A 149 4.61 5.64 -19.30
C ASP A 149 3.25 5.02 -19.61
N CYS A 150 2.24 5.86 -19.92
CA CYS A 150 0.88 5.40 -20.23
C CYS A 150 0.71 4.85 -21.64
N TYR A 151 1.62 5.15 -22.57
CA TYR A 151 1.48 4.78 -24.00
C TYR A 151 2.13 3.44 -24.35
N ASP A 152 3.16 3.00 -23.66
CA ASP A 152 3.91 1.77 -24.02
C ASP A 152 3.15 0.46 -23.72
N ASN A 153 2.08 0.48 -22.94
CA ASN A 153 1.31 -0.72 -22.58
C ASN A 153 0.04 -0.95 -23.44
N ASN A 154 -0.25 -0.08 -24.42
CA ASN A 154 -1.54 -0.13 -25.15
C ASN A 154 -1.50 -0.93 -26.47
N GLU A 155 -0.36 -1.42 -26.93
CA GLU A 155 -0.29 -2.20 -28.19
C GLU A 155 -0.49 -3.71 -28.04
N SER A 156 -0.48 -4.27 -26.82
CA SER A 156 -0.64 -5.72 -26.62
C SER A 156 -1.99 -6.16 -26.04
N SER A 157 -2.93 -5.26 -25.75
CA SER A 157 -4.18 -5.59 -25.04
C SER A 157 -5.47 -5.28 -25.82
N LEU A 158 -5.40 -5.06 -27.14
CA LEU A 158 -6.58 -4.84 -27.98
C LEU A 158 -7.12 -6.12 -28.67
N MET A 159 -6.78 -7.31 -28.18
CA MET A 159 -7.44 -8.55 -28.60
C MET A 159 -7.74 -9.44 -27.39
N GLY A 160 -8.97 -9.44 -26.94
CA GLY A 160 -9.42 -10.40 -25.92
C GLY A 160 -10.76 -10.06 -25.31
N THR A 161 -11.79 -10.02 -26.14
CA THR A 161 -13.17 -10.25 -25.66
C THR A 161 -13.29 -11.70 -25.21
N ASP A 162 -13.89 -11.89 -24.03
CA ASP A 162 -14.54 -13.12 -23.58
C ASP A 162 -13.76 -14.44 -23.64
N ALA A 163 -13.19 -14.85 -22.50
CA ALA A 163 -13.14 -16.28 -22.20
C ALA A 163 -13.07 -16.49 -20.67
N MET A 164 -14.22 -16.71 -20.05
CA MET A 164 -14.27 -17.51 -18.84
C MET A 164 -13.75 -18.91 -19.20
N SER A 165 -12.56 -19.25 -18.71
CA SER A 165 -12.14 -20.65 -18.63
C SER A 165 -11.96 -20.99 -17.14
N THR A 166 -12.96 -21.58 -16.55
CA THR A 166 -12.84 -22.31 -15.30
C THR A 166 -12.11 -23.62 -15.57
N ASP A 167 -10.88 -23.75 -15.10
CA ASP A 167 -10.31 -25.07 -15.02
C ASP A 167 -10.84 -25.80 -13.76
N ALA A 168 -10.87 -27.14 -13.85
CA ALA A 168 -11.51 -28.02 -12.86
C ALA A 168 -10.70 -28.20 -11.56
N THR A 169 -9.72 -27.36 -11.27
CA THR A 169 -8.80 -27.51 -10.12
C THR A 169 -9.00 -26.47 -9.01
N GLY A 170 -9.94 -25.52 -9.16
CA GLY A 170 -10.30 -24.61 -8.06
C GLY A 170 -9.21 -23.60 -7.68
N THR A 171 -8.12 -23.50 -8.43
CA THR A 171 -7.11 -22.45 -8.29
C THR A 171 -7.65 -21.22 -9.01
N GLY A 172 -8.14 -20.25 -8.23
CA GLY A 172 -8.65 -19.00 -8.77
C GLY A 172 -7.61 -18.33 -9.66
N VAL A 173 -7.92 -18.22 -10.95
CA VAL A 173 -7.17 -17.40 -11.89
C VAL A 173 -7.29 -15.96 -11.40
N MET A 174 -6.16 -15.34 -11.12
CA MET A 174 -6.11 -13.94 -10.74
C MET A 174 -6.42 -13.09 -11.97
N ASP A 175 -7.60 -12.50 -12.01
CA ASP A 175 -7.87 -11.38 -12.89
C ASP A 175 -7.12 -10.14 -12.37
N ASN A 176 -5.83 -10.08 -12.69
CA ASN A 176 -5.03 -8.88 -12.46
C ASN A 176 -5.38 -7.89 -13.57
N CYS A 177 -6.47 -7.16 -13.39
CA CYS A 177 -6.81 -6.05 -14.27
C CYS A 177 -5.89 -4.87 -13.93
N VAL A 178 -4.76 -4.75 -14.62
CA VAL A 178 -3.95 -3.54 -14.63
C VAL A 178 -4.48 -2.68 -15.78
N GLY A 179 -4.96 -1.49 -15.47
CA GLY A 179 -5.48 -0.54 -16.44
C GLY A 179 -5.03 0.88 -16.12
N ASN A 180 -4.93 1.70 -17.16
CA ASN A 180 -4.75 3.12 -16.99
C ASN A 180 -6.10 3.75 -16.67
N ALA A 181 -6.16 4.57 -15.63
CA ALA A 181 -7.33 5.35 -15.29
C ALA A 181 -6.99 6.83 -15.41
N VAL A 182 -7.94 7.60 -15.90
CA VAL A 182 -7.85 9.05 -15.97
C VAL A 182 -8.80 9.62 -14.94
N ALA A 183 -8.32 10.46 -14.03
CA ALA A 183 -9.14 11.13 -13.04
C ALA A 183 -8.83 12.63 -13.02
N LEU A 184 -9.86 13.42 -12.72
CA LEU A 184 -9.75 14.87 -12.51
C LEU A 184 -9.46 15.12 -11.04
N ASP A 185 -8.52 16.03 -10.76
CA ASP A 185 -8.34 16.57 -9.42
C ASP A 185 -9.43 17.62 -9.08
N ALA A 186 -9.34 18.20 -7.86
CA ALA A 186 -10.30 19.21 -7.40
C ALA A 186 -10.22 20.52 -8.23
N ASP A 187 -9.12 20.77 -8.91
CA ASP A 187 -8.86 21.95 -9.73
C ASP A 187 -9.17 21.71 -11.20
N GLY A 188 -9.60 20.49 -11.58
CA GLY A 188 -10.01 20.09 -12.92
C GLY A 188 -8.86 19.64 -13.83
N TYR A 189 -7.66 19.41 -13.29
CA TYR A 189 -6.55 18.85 -14.03
C TYR A 189 -6.69 17.33 -14.18
N THR A 190 -6.32 16.84 -15.36
CA THR A 190 -6.38 15.43 -15.71
C THR A 190 -5.07 14.74 -15.27
N HIS A 191 -5.19 13.67 -14.53
CA HIS A 191 -4.05 12.85 -14.13
C HIS A 191 -4.21 11.42 -14.64
N ASN A 192 -3.11 10.84 -15.10
CA ASN A 192 -3.04 9.45 -15.51
C ASN A 192 -2.59 8.59 -14.33
N TYR A 193 -3.26 7.46 -14.12
CA TYR A 193 -2.96 6.51 -13.06
C TYR A 193 -2.77 5.11 -13.62
N ARG A 194 -1.79 4.41 -13.10
CA ARG A 194 -1.70 2.97 -13.18
C ARG A 194 -2.49 2.38 -12.02
N VAL A 195 -3.56 1.64 -12.32
CA VAL A 195 -4.47 1.12 -11.29
C VAL A 195 -4.65 -0.37 -11.49
N GLY A 196 -4.51 -1.14 -10.41
CA GLY A 196 -4.73 -2.57 -10.38
C GLY A 196 -5.74 -2.98 -9.32
N SER A 197 -6.44 -4.07 -9.59
CA SER A 197 -7.26 -4.77 -8.61
C SER A 197 -6.79 -6.21 -8.50
N ILE A 198 -6.60 -6.68 -7.27
CA ILE A 198 -6.13 -8.03 -6.98
C ILE A 198 -7.21 -8.75 -6.15
N THR A 199 -7.81 -9.75 -6.75
CA THR A 199 -8.81 -10.61 -6.13
C THR A 199 -8.19 -11.92 -5.61
N GLY A 200 -8.95 -12.73 -4.90
CA GLY A 200 -8.51 -14.03 -4.38
C GLY A 200 -8.33 -14.06 -2.86
N GLY A 201 -7.63 -15.07 -2.39
CA GLY A 201 -7.53 -15.36 -0.95
C GLY A 201 -8.75 -16.12 -0.44
N HIS A 202 -8.81 -16.30 0.87
CA HIS A 202 -9.91 -16.99 1.54
C HIS A 202 -10.54 -16.11 2.61
N PRO A 203 -11.88 -16.12 2.81
CA PRO A 203 -12.55 -15.30 3.81
C PRO A 203 -12.02 -15.51 5.24
N MET A 204 -11.43 -16.68 5.52
CA MET A 204 -10.77 -16.96 6.80
C MET A 204 -9.55 -16.07 7.08
N MET A 205 -8.91 -15.47 6.07
CA MET A 205 -7.80 -14.56 6.28
C MET A 205 -8.20 -13.36 7.16
N LYS A 206 -9.45 -12.90 7.07
CA LYS A 206 -10.00 -11.84 7.93
C LYS A 206 -10.04 -12.22 9.42
N ARG A 207 -9.99 -13.52 9.74
CA ARG A 207 -10.02 -14.05 11.13
C ARG A 207 -8.62 -14.23 11.72
N VAL A 208 -7.58 -14.08 10.92
CA VAL A 208 -6.19 -14.20 11.37
C VAL A 208 -5.66 -12.79 11.64
N THR A 209 -5.47 -12.48 12.92
CA THR A 209 -4.89 -11.19 13.32
C THR A 209 -3.47 -11.06 12.79
N GLY A 210 -3.15 -9.90 12.21
CA GLY A 210 -1.79 -9.60 11.74
C GLY A 210 -1.56 -9.88 10.25
N THR A 211 -2.52 -10.43 9.51
CA THR A 211 -2.37 -10.65 8.05
C THR A 211 -2.05 -9.36 7.30
N GLY A 212 -2.69 -8.25 7.69
CA GLY A 212 -2.38 -6.93 7.11
C GLY A 212 -0.95 -6.48 7.39
N CYS A 213 -0.46 -6.67 8.61
CA CYS A 213 0.91 -6.32 8.99
C CYS A 213 1.95 -7.25 8.32
N MET A 214 1.63 -8.53 8.13
CA MET A 214 2.47 -9.45 7.35
C MET A 214 2.56 -9.02 5.89
N LEU A 215 1.45 -8.53 5.32
CA LEU A 215 1.43 -8.04 3.97
C LEU A 215 2.29 -6.79 3.79
N SER A 216 2.30 -5.84 4.74
CA SER A 216 3.16 -4.67 4.64
C SER A 216 4.65 -5.01 4.68
N GLY A 217 5.04 -6.00 5.49
CA GLY A 217 6.40 -6.54 5.50
C GLY A 217 6.76 -7.20 4.16
N LEU A 218 5.83 -7.96 3.58
CA LEU A 218 6.02 -8.60 2.27
C LEU A 218 6.15 -7.55 1.16
N ILE A 219 5.29 -6.53 1.14
CA ILE A 219 5.40 -5.39 0.19
C ILE A 219 6.77 -4.74 0.31
N CYS A 220 7.23 -4.46 1.53
CA CYS A 220 8.54 -3.86 1.76
C CYS A 220 9.68 -4.74 1.19
N ALA A 221 9.63 -6.05 1.40
CA ALA A 221 10.63 -6.97 0.89
C ALA A 221 10.67 -6.99 -0.65
N PHE A 222 9.50 -6.98 -1.31
CA PHE A 222 9.40 -6.98 -2.78
C PHE A 222 9.87 -5.64 -3.37
N VAL A 223 9.44 -4.51 -2.79
CA VAL A 223 9.88 -3.17 -3.24
C VAL A 223 11.38 -2.97 -3.02
N ALA A 224 11.95 -3.51 -1.94
CA ALA A 224 13.39 -3.50 -1.71
C ALA A 224 14.17 -4.33 -2.74
N ALA A 225 13.57 -5.42 -3.23
CA ALA A 225 14.17 -6.28 -4.24
C ALA A 225 14.10 -5.70 -5.67
N ASP A 226 13.07 -4.90 -5.96
CA ASP A 226 12.88 -4.24 -7.24
C ASP A 226 12.47 -2.78 -7.02
N CYS A 227 13.46 -1.90 -6.89
CA CYS A 227 13.27 -0.48 -6.70
C CYS A 227 12.91 0.27 -8.00
N ASP A 228 13.14 -0.34 -9.15
CA ASP A 228 12.91 0.27 -10.46
C ASP A 228 11.44 0.16 -10.89
N ASP A 229 10.78 -0.98 -10.62
CA ASP A 229 9.32 -1.15 -10.80
C ASP A 229 8.63 -1.42 -9.46
N LYS A 230 8.52 -0.41 -8.62
CA LYS A 230 7.86 -0.51 -7.31
C LYS A 230 6.38 -0.91 -7.42
N TYR A 231 5.67 -0.47 -8.46
CA TYR A 231 4.28 -0.84 -8.67
C TYR A 231 4.13 -2.34 -8.98
N GLY A 232 4.96 -2.87 -9.88
CA GLY A 232 5.02 -4.31 -10.16
C GLY A 232 5.38 -5.11 -8.92
N ALA A 233 6.36 -4.66 -8.13
CA ALA A 233 6.76 -5.28 -6.88
C ALA A 233 5.60 -5.33 -5.86
N VAL A 234 4.87 -4.22 -5.68
CA VAL A 234 3.68 -4.16 -4.80
C VAL A 234 2.60 -5.13 -5.28
N THR A 235 2.27 -5.12 -6.57
CA THR A 235 1.27 -5.99 -7.18
C THR A 235 1.64 -7.47 -7.02
N ALA A 236 2.90 -7.82 -7.21
CA ALA A 236 3.42 -9.17 -7.00
C ALA A 236 3.31 -9.63 -5.54
N ALA A 237 3.62 -8.75 -4.57
CA ALA A 237 3.48 -9.04 -3.15
C ALA A 237 2.02 -9.31 -2.76
N LEU A 238 1.07 -8.50 -3.23
CA LEU A 238 -0.37 -8.68 -3.02
C LEU A 238 -0.85 -9.99 -3.63
N SER A 239 -0.46 -10.27 -4.87
CA SER A 239 -0.80 -11.51 -5.58
C SER A 239 -0.27 -12.75 -4.85
N CYS A 240 0.96 -12.70 -4.36
CA CYS A 240 1.56 -13.76 -3.56
C CYS A 240 0.76 -14.02 -2.27
N MET A 241 0.37 -12.96 -1.56
CA MET A 241 -0.42 -13.07 -0.32
C MET A 241 -1.82 -13.64 -0.57
N LYS A 242 -2.51 -13.20 -1.63
CA LYS A 242 -3.83 -13.71 -2.01
C LYS A 242 -3.76 -15.18 -2.43
N SER A 243 -2.76 -15.57 -3.22
CA SER A 243 -2.54 -16.96 -3.63
C SER A 243 -2.29 -17.87 -2.42
N ALA A 244 -1.39 -17.47 -1.52
CA ALA A 244 -1.10 -18.23 -0.31
C ALA A 244 -2.34 -18.37 0.58
N GLY A 245 -3.16 -17.33 0.70
CA GLY A 245 -4.41 -17.36 1.45
C GLY A 245 -5.51 -18.20 0.81
N GLY A 246 -5.49 -18.41 -0.51
CA GLY A 246 -6.43 -19.27 -1.23
C GLY A 246 -6.11 -20.76 -1.14
N LEU A 247 -4.88 -21.12 -0.77
CA LEU A 247 -4.41 -22.51 -0.61
C LEU A 247 -4.59 -23.05 0.82
N ALA A 248 -4.97 -22.22 1.78
CA ALA A 248 -5.17 -22.55 3.18
C ALA A 248 -6.63 -22.91 3.46
#